data_b8af93d6b0a3a4f436360af9d278c152
#
_entry.id   b8af93d6b0a3a4f436360af9d278c152
#
_cell.length_a   1.000
_cell.length_b   1.000
_cell.length_c   1.000
_cell.angle_alpha   90.00
_cell.angle_beta   90.00
_cell.angle_gamma   90.00
#
_symmetry.space_group_name_H-M   'P 1'
#
loop_
_entity.id
_entity.type
_entity.pdbx_description
1 polymer ?
#
loop_
_entity_poly.entity_id
_entity_poly.type
_entity_poly.pdbx_seq_one_letter_code
_entity_poly.pdbx_strand_id
1 'polypeptide(L)'
;FTFPETKKAYIVIDAFDKGSYIKVLPAERKIIGYSTKNTGGVPRNFKNYFVIQFDKPFTFSSTVKNGAIQLDESEVKTNHAGAIIGFETKAGEVVHANVASSFISTEQAELNLREVGDTGFDQLVTKGKEIWNRELGKIEVEDTNIDNLRTFYSCLYRSLLFPRSFYEIDAKGQV
;
A
#
# COMPACT_ATOMS: atom_id res chain seq x y z
N PHE A 1 8.37 -0.15 -9.06
CA PHE A 1 9.38 0.91 -9.20
C PHE A 1 10.42 0.45 -10.22
N THR A 2 10.64 1.24 -11.27
CA THR A 2 11.68 0.95 -12.28
C THR A 2 12.88 1.86 -12.02
N PHE A 3 14.06 1.26 -11.93
CA PHE A 3 15.28 1.97 -11.59
C PHE A 3 16.30 1.98 -12.76
N PRO A 4 17.17 3.01 -12.82
CA PRO A 4 18.38 2.96 -13.65
C PRO A 4 19.38 1.98 -13.04
N GLU A 5 20.49 1.75 -13.74
CA GLU A 5 21.64 1.06 -13.14
C GLU A 5 22.27 1.93 -12.05
N THR A 6 22.21 1.46 -10.80
CA THR A 6 22.75 2.18 -9.65
C THR A 6 22.93 1.27 -8.43
N LYS A 7 23.89 1.60 -7.60
CA LYS A 7 24.07 1.01 -6.26
C LYS A 7 23.27 1.74 -5.18
N LYS A 8 22.54 2.80 -5.57
CA LYS A 8 21.85 3.72 -4.65
C LYS A 8 20.41 3.98 -5.10
N ALA A 9 19.68 2.91 -5.44
CA ALA A 9 18.24 2.98 -5.65
C ALA A 9 17.56 2.99 -4.29
N TYR A 10 16.88 4.07 -3.92
CA TYR A 10 16.23 4.20 -2.62
C TYR A 10 14.72 4.34 -2.75
N ILE A 11 13.99 3.71 -1.81
CA ILE A 11 12.58 3.94 -1.57
C ILE A 11 12.44 4.50 -0.16
N VAL A 12 11.68 5.58 -0.04
CA VAL A 12 11.35 6.21 1.24
C VAL A 12 9.92 5.86 1.61
N ILE A 13 9.73 5.36 2.82
CA ILE A 13 8.43 5.07 3.41
C ILE A 13 8.16 6.13 4.48
N ASP A 14 7.06 6.84 4.33
CA ASP A 14 6.59 7.86 5.27
C ASP A 14 5.32 7.36 5.98
N ALA A 15 5.39 7.16 7.29
CA ALA A 15 4.25 6.77 8.10
C ALA A 15 3.48 7.96 8.69
N PHE A 16 3.77 9.17 8.22
CA PHE A 16 3.14 10.43 8.58
C PHE A 16 3.35 10.90 10.03
N ASP A 17 3.04 12.17 10.26
CA ASP A 17 3.01 12.82 11.57
C ASP A 17 1.79 12.41 12.43
N LYS A 18 1.70 12.95 13.64
CA LYS A 18 0.70 12.71 14.70
C LYS A 18 0.81 11.37 15.42
N GLY A 19 1.95 10.72 15.31
CA GLY A 19 2.27 9.45 15.94
C GLY A 19 2.29 8.30 14.93
N SER A 20 3.45 7.71 14.78
CA SER A 20 3.64 6.59 13.88
C SER A 20 4.74 5.65 14.37
N TYR A 21 4.73 4.47 13.78
CA TYR A 21 5.67 3.39 14.08
C TYR A 21 6.08 2.72 12.79
N ILE A 22 7.35 2.41 12.68
CA ILE A 22 7.91 1.60 11.59
C ILE A 22 8.92 0.61 12.16
N LYS A 23 8.91 -0.59 11.61
CA LYS A 23 9.94 -1.62 11.79
C LYS A 23 10.33 -2.19 10.45
N VAL A 24 11.62 -2.19 10.15
CA VAL A 24 12.21 -2.80 8.97
C VAL A 24 12.69 -4.19 9.32
N LEU A 25 12.32 -5.18 8.54
CA LEU A 25 12.67 -6.60 8.67
C LEU A 25 13.44 -7.04 7.42
N PRO A 26 14.76 -6.75 7.33
CA PRO A 26 15.53 -6.96 6.10
C PRO A 26 15.58 -8.42 5.66
N ALA A 27 15.69 -9.36 6.60
CA ALA A 27 15.72 -10.81 6.32
C ALA A 27 14.40 -11.29 5.66
N GLU A 28 13.28 -10.64 5.97
CA GLU A 28 11.98 -10.94 5.40
C GLU A 28 11.66 -10.06 4.18
N ARG A 29 12.51 -9.09 3.85
CA ARG A 29 12.25 -8.08 2.80
C ARG A 29 10.94 -7.34 3.05
N LYS A 30 10.67 -7.02 4.31
CA LYS A 30 9.37 -6.54 4.80
C LYS A 30 9.53 -5.30 5.65
N ILE A 31 8.52 -4.44 5.59
CA ILE A 31 8.34 -3.33 6.52
C ILE A 31 6.96 -3.44 7.11
N ILE A 32 6.87 -3.27 8.41
CA ILE A 32 5.61 -3.19 9.14
C ILE A 32 5.53 -1.88 9.90
N GLY A 33 4.32 -1.40 10.13
CA GLY A 33 4.14 -0.17 10.89
C GLY A 33 2.69 0.20 11.09
N TYR A 34 2.49 1.37 11.67
CA TYR A 34 1.18 2.02 11.73
C TYR A 34 1.31 3.53 11.69
N SER A 35 0.24 4.18 11.26
CA SER A 35 0.02 5.61 11.36
C SER A 35 -1.23 5.91 12.19
N THR A 36 -1.18 6.94 13.02
CA THR A 36 -2.36 7.49 13.71
C THR A 36 -2.91 8.72 12.99
N LYS A 37 -2.31 9.09 11.86
CA LYS A 37 -2.74 10.24 11.05
C LYS A 37 -4.20 10.09 10.63
N ASN A 38 -5.01 11.08 10.95
CA ASN A 38 -6.42 11.14 10.57
C ASN A 38 -6.88 12.60 10.50
N THR A 39 -8.07 12.83 9.94
CA THR A 39 -8.69 14.14 9.79
C THR A 39 -9.79 14.40 10.82
N GLY A 40 -9.95 13.53 11.80
CA GLY A 40 -10.98 13.57 12.84
C GLY A 40 -12.08 12.52 12.66
N GLY A 41 -12.99 12.46 13.63
CA GLY A 41 -14.13 11.54 13.59
C GLY A 41 -13.79 10.06 13.85
N VAL A 42 -12.57 9.75 14.31
CA VAL A 42 -12.12 8.39 14.63
C VAL A 42 -11.96 8.18 16.14
N PRO A 43 -12.00 6.92 16.64
CA PRO A 43 -11.71 6.59 18.03
C PRO A 43 -10.30 7.05 18.44
N ARG A 44 -10.10 7.29 19.76
CA ARG A 44 -8.79 7.73 20.29
C ARG A 44 -7.65 6.74 20.07
N ASN A 45 -7.96 5.45 19.93
CA ASN A 45 -7.02 4.37 19.67
C ASN A 45 -6.85 4.05 18.19
N PHE A 46 -7.35 4.90 17.29
CA PHE A 46 -7.26 4.71 15.85
C PHE A 46 -5.81 4.51 15.41
N LYS A 47 -5.60 3.47 14.63
CA LYS A 47 -4.37 3.19 13.90
C LYS A 47 -4.71 2.60 12.55
N ASN A 48 -3.97 3.00 11.55
CA ASN A 48 -3.91 2.32 10.26
C ASN A 48 -2.61 1.54 10.22
N TYR A 49 -2.69 0.24 10.48
CA TYR A 49 -1.56 -0.68 10.38
C TYR A 49 -1.27 -0.98 8.92
N PHE A 50 -0.01 -1.19 8.58
CA PHE A 50 0.39 -1.56 7.24
C PHE A 50 1.53 -2.57 7.24
N VAL A 51 1.58 -3.34 6.16
CA VAL A 51 2.67 -4.25 5.82
C VAL A 51 3.07 -3.98 4.38
N ILE A 52 4.36 -3.87 4.13
CA ILE A 52 4.93 -3.71 2.79
C ILE A 52 5.91 -4.86 2.56
N GLN A 53 5.63 -5.72 1.59
CA GLN A 53 6.48 -6.84 1.20
C GLN A 53 7.16 -6.54 -0.14
N PHE A 54 8.48 -6.65 -0.18
CA PHE A 54 9.27 -6.46 -1.40
C PHE A 54 9.72 -7.79 -2.01
N ASP A 55 9.85 -7.83 -3.32
CA ASP A 55 10.34 -8.99 -4.07
C ASP A 55 11.87 -9.11 -4.00
N LYS A 56 12.59 -8.02 -3.67
CA LYS A 56 14.05 -7.95 -3.63
C LYS A 56 14.61 -7.72 -2.22
N PRO A 57 15.80 -8.29 -1.93
CA PRO A 57 16.50 -8.01 -0.67
C PRO A 57 16.99 -6.57 -0.63
N PHE A 58 17.00 -6.00 0.59
CA PHE A 58 17.54 -4.68 0.82
C PHE A 58 19.07 -4.74 0.89
N THR A 59 19.76 -3.84 0.18
CA THR A 59 21.22 -3.62 0.33
C THR A 59 21.52 -2.56 1.36
N PHE A 60 20.51 -1.78 1.75
CA PHE A 60 20.57 -0.74 2.78
C PHE A 60 19.20 -0.61 3.44
N SER A 61 19.20 -0.36 4.75
CA SER A 61 17.99 0.02 5.48
C SER A 61 18.34 0.95 6.64
N SER A 62 17.45 1.91 6.90
CA SER A 62 17.51 2.78 8.08
C SER A 62 16.10 3.21 8.46
N THR A 63 15.92 3.64 9.70
CA THR A 63 14.70 4.33 10.11
C THR A 63 14.88 5.83 10.10
N VAL A 64 13.77 6.57 10.10
CA VAL A 64 13.74 8.03 10.17
C VAL A 64 12.90 8.45 11.36
N LYS A 65 13.47 9.25 12.25
CA LYS A 65 12.86 9.76 13.46
C LYS A 65 12.70 11.27 13.38
N ASN A 66 11.50 11.76 13.14
CA ASN A 66 11.21 13.19 13.02
C ASN A 66 12.15 13.91 12.03
N GLY A 67 12.39 13.31 10.86
CA GLY A 67 13.26 13.84 9.82
C GLY A 67 14.75 13.48 9.96
N ALA A 68 15.19 12.90 11.08
CA ALA A 68 16.58 12.47 11.28
C ALA A 68 16.76 10.99 10.96
N ILE A 69 17.74 10.67 10.11
CA ILE A 69 18.07 9.28 9.73
C ILE A 69 18.76 8.57 10.91
N GLN A 70 18.32 7.35 11.21
CA GLN A 70 18.85 6.47 12.25
C GLN A 70 19.47 5.25 11.58
N LEU A 71 20.80 5.24 11.40
CA LEU A 71 21.48 4.20 10.61
C LEU A 71 21.48 2.82 11.28
N ASP A 72 21.53 2.79 12.62
CA ASP A 72 21.69 1.56 13.39
C ASP A 72 20.36 1.08 14.04
N GLU A 73 19.25 1.73 13.73
CA GLU A 73 17.93 1.38 14.27
C GLU A 73 17.04 0.78 13.17
N SER A 74 16.57 -0.43 13.41
CA SER A 74 15.58 -1.10 12.53
C SER A 74 14.13 -0.81 12.90
N GLU A 75 13.90 -0.12 14.03
CA GLU A 75 12.58 0.11 14.60
C GLU A 75 12.51 1.50 15.22
N VAL A 76 11.44 2.24 14.94
CA VAL A 76 11.21 3.56 15.53
C VAL A 76 9.72 3.81 15.78
N LYS A 77 9.42 4.36 16.96
CA LYS A 77 8.10 4.88 17.33
C LYS A 77 8.27 6.32 17.77
N THR A 78 7.63 7.24 17.06
CA THR A 78 7.80 8.67 17.28
C THR A 78 6.61 9.47 16.73
N ASN A 79 6.66 10.80 16.77
CA ASN A 79 5.63 11.63 16.17
C ASN A 79 5.57 11.46 14.64
N HIS A 80 6.72 11.34 13.97
CA HIS A 80 6.82 11.16 12.54
C HIS A 80 7.91 10.11 12.23
N ALA A 81 7.49 8.87 12.08
CA ALA A 81 8.35 7.75 11.73
C ALA A 81 8.44 7.56 10.22
N GLY A 82 9.60 7.13 9.74
CA GLY A 82 9.82 6.76 8.35
C GLY A 82 10.87 5.65 8.25
N ALA A 83 11.06 5.14 7.04
CA ALA A 83 12.15 4.23 6.71
C ALA A 83 12.73 4.57 5.34
N ILE A 84 14.01 4.28 5.16
CA ILE A 84 14.69 4.33 3.87
C ILE A 84 15.26 2.94 3.61
N ILE A 85 14.89 2.36 2.48
CA ILE A 85 15.45 1.08 2.01
C ILE A 85 16.15 1.28 0.69
N GLY A 86 17.23 0.57 0.48
CA GLY A 86 18.08 0.67 -0.70
C GLY A 86 18.20 -0.65 -1.43
N PHE A 87 18.45 -0.53 -2.73
CA PHE A 87 18.68 -1.65 -3.65
C PHE A 87 19.89 -1.38 -4.53
N GLU A 88 20.53 -2.42 -5.00
CA GLU A 88 21.45 -2.38 -6.15
C GLU A 88 20.67 -2.87 -7.37
N THR A 89 20.62 -2.06 -8.43
CA THR A 89 19.76 -2.32 -9.59
C THR A 89 20.55 -2.20 -10.90
N LYS A 90 20.12 -2.96 -11.91
CA LYS A 90 20.53 -2.82 -13.30
C LYS A 90 19.61 -1.84 -14.04
N ALA A 91 20.02 -1.39 -15.22
CA ALA A 91 19.19 -0.50 -16.03
C ALA A 91 17.83 -1.16 -16.38
N GLY A 92 16.74 -0.47 -16.07
CA GLY A 92 15.38 -0.95 -16.30
C GLY A 92 14.88 -2.01 -15.31
N GLU A 93 15.66 -2.31 -14.28
CA GLU A 93 15.26 -3.29 -13.27
C GLU A 93 14.05 -2.81 -12.46
N VAL A 94 13.09 -3.71 -12.28
CA VAL A 94 11.85 -3.44 -11.55
C VAL A 94 11.93 -4.05 -10.16
N VAL A 95 11.56 -3.26 -9.16
CA VAL A 95 11.31 -3.70 -7.77
C VAL A 95 9.82 -3.62 -7.51
N HIS A 96 9.22 -4.74 -7.12
CA HIS A 96 7.80 -4.79 -6.76
C HIS A 96 7.64 -4.65 -5.23
N ALA A 97 6.57 -3.97 -4.85
CA ALA A 97 6.13 -3.86 -3.47
C ALA A 97 4.64 -4.18 -3.39
N ASN A 98 4.28 -5.15 -2.57
CA ASN A 98 2.90 -5.44 -2.21
C ASN A 98 2.59 -4.78 -0.87
N VAL A 99 1.49 -4.06 -0.81
CA VAL A 99 1.08 -3.28 0.38
C VAL A 99 -0.29 -3.74 0.80
N ALA A 100 -0.44 -4.04 2.08
CA ALA A 100 -1.74 -4.25 2.70
C ALA A 100 -1.86 -3.41 3.98
N SER A 101 -3.10 -3.11 4.35
CA SER A 101 -3.41 -2.35 5.56
C SER A 101 -4.54 -3.00 6.33
N SER A 102 -4.63 -2.64 7.62
CA SER A 102 -5.71 -3.03 8.52
C SER A 102 -5.95 -1.94 9.56
N PHE A 103 -7.19 -1.80 10.01
CA PHE A 103 -7.53 -0.96 11.18
C PHE A 103 -7.53 -1.74 12.49
N ILE A 104 -7.28 -3.06 12.44
CA ILE A 104 -7.34 -3.98 13.58
C ILE A 104 -5.95 -4.21 14.18
N SER A 105 -5.03 -4.78 13.37
CA SER A 105 -3.67 -5.09 13.83
C SER A 105 -2.69 -5.30 12.67
N THR A 106 -1.41 -5.44 13.00
CA THR A 106 -0.36 -5.81 12.04
C THR A 106 -0.58 -7.23 11.50
N GLU A 107 -1.00 -8.17 12.35
CA GLU A 107 -1.28 -9.55 11.98
C GLU A 107 -2.43 -9.63 10.98
N GLN A 108 -3.46 -8.78 11.16
CA GLN A 108 -4.56 -8.69 10.21
C GLN A 108 -4.09 -8.06 8.88
N ALA A 109 -3.23 -7.05 8.92
CA ALA A 109 -2.64 -6.49 7.69
C ALA A 109 -1.79 -7.55 6.95
N GLU A 110 -1.06 -8.41 7.66
CA GLU A 110 -0.34 -9.55 7.07
C GLU A 110 -1.30 -10.59 6.46
N LEU A 111 -2.43 -10.84 7.09
CA LEU A 111 -3.48 -11.70 6.55
C LEU A 111 -4.06 -11.11 5.26
N ASN A 112 -4.40 -9.82 5.27
CA ASN A 112 -4.92 -9.11 4.11
C ASN A 112 -3.91 -9.10 2.94
N LEU A 113 -2.60 -9.06 3.24
CA LEU A 113 -1.56 -9.15 2.21
C LEU A 113 -1.63 -10.45 1.41
N ARG A 114 -2.09 -11.56 2.02
CA ARG A 114 -2.23 -12.86 1.35
C ARG A 114 -3.29 -12.87 0.25
N GLU A 115 -4.21 -11.89 0.22
CA GLU A 115 -5.20 -11.74 -0.86
C GLU A 115 -4.55 -11.50 -2.22
N VAL A 116 -3.37 -10.89 -2.25
CA VAL A 116 -2.59 -10.69 -3.48
C VAL A 116 -2.02 -12.04 -3.98
N GLY A 117 -1.64 -12.95 -3.07
CA GLY A 117 -1.01 -14.23 -3.37
C GLY A 117 0.24 -14.06 -4.22
N ASP A 118 0.45 -15.00 -5.13
CA ASP A 118 1.55 -14.98 -6.10
C ASP A 118 1.20 -14.24 -7.40
N THR A 119 0.11 -13.46 -7.39
CA THR A 119 -0.38 -12.75 -8.58
C THR A 119 0.57 -11.60 -8.94
N GLY A 120 1.13 -11.62 -10.14
CA GLY A 120 1.98 -10.54 -10.64
C GLY A 120 1.21 -9.26 -10.94
N PHE A 121 1.93 -8.13 -10.99
CA PHE A 121 1.34 -6.80 -11.20
C PHE A 121 0.43 -6.72 -12.44
N ASP A 122 0.89 -7.21 -13.59
CA ASP A 122 0.12 -7.15 -14.85
C ASP A 122 -1.15 -8.00 -14.78
N GLN A 123 -1.11 -9.13 -14.08
CA GLN A 123 -2.28 -9.97 -13.84
C GLN A 123 -3.29 -9.27 -12.92
N LEU A 124 -2.82 -8.57 -11.87
CA LEU A 124 -3.68 -7.75 -11.01
C LEU A 124 -4.34 -6.60 -11.78
N VAL A 125 -3.59 -5.93 -12.66
CA VAL A 125 -4.14 -4.89 -13.55
C VAL A 125 -5.23 -5.46 -14.46
N THR A 126 -4.99 -6.63 -15.07
CA THR A 126 -5.96 -7.30 -15.94
C THR A 126 -7.21 -7.68 -15.15
N LYS A 127 -7.06 -8.33 -14.00
CA LYS A 127 -8.17 -8.71 -13.12
C LYS A 127 -8.99 -7.49 -12.66
N GLY A 128 -8.29 -6.40 -12.31
CA GLY A 128 -8.95 -5.14 -11.95
C GLY A 128 -9.79 -4.56 -13.09
N LYS A 129 -9.25 -4.55 -14.32
CA LYS A 129 -9.99 -4.12 -15.52
C LYS A 129 -11.21 -5.00 -15.78
N GLU A 130 -11.09 -6.31 -15.69
CA GLU A 130 -12.21 -7.24 -15.88
C GLU A 130 -13.33 -7.01 -14.87
N ILE A 131 -12.98 -6.85 -13.57
CA ILE A 131 -13.95 -6.56 -12.52
C ILE A 131 -14.67 -5.24 -12.81
N TRP A 132 -13.93 -4.17 -13.07
CA TRP A 132 -14.53 -2.86 -13.34
C TRP A 132 -15.35 -2.83 -14.62
N ASN A 133 -14.88 -3.47 -15.70
CA ASN A 133 -15.65 -3.57 -16.94
C ASN A 133 -16.97 -4.33 -16.74
N ARG A 134 -16.97 -5.39 -15.93
CA ARG A 134 -18.20 -6.13 -15.58
C ARG A 134 -19.17 -5.26 -14.78
N GLU A 135 -18.68 -4.50 -13.81
CA GLU A 135 -19.54 -3.66 -12.96
C GLU A 135 -20.07 -2.43 -13.72
N LEU A 136 -19.23 -1.74 -14.46
CA LEU A 136 -19.62 -0.58 -15.23
C LEU A 136 -20.48 -0.95 -16.45
N GLY A 137 -20.22 -2.11 -17.05
CA GLY A 137 -20.97 -2.63 -18.20
C GLY A 137 -22.40 -3.14 -17.88
N LYS A 138 -22.83 -3.07 -16.60
CA LYS A 138 -24.25 -3.30 -16.23
C LYS A 138 -25.18 -2.23 -16.80
N ILE A 139 -24.65 -1.07 -17.16
CA ILE A 139 -25.37 0.01 -17.82
C ILE A 139 -24.59 0.37 -19.09
N GLU A 140 -25.17 0.08 -20.24
CA GLU A 140 -24.59 0.43 -21.54
C GLU A 140 -25.25 1.71 -22.05
N VAL A 141 -24.42 2.69 -22.43
CA VAL A 141 -24.85 3.99 -22.95
C VAL A 141 -24.19 4.23 -24.30
N GLU A 142 -24.99 4.62 -25.28
CA GLU A 142 -24.50 5.02 -26.58
C GLU A 142 -24.61 6.55 -26.74
N ASP A 143 -23.52 7.17 -27.15
CA ASP A 143 -23.43 8.60 -27.47
C ASP A 143 -22.37 8.80 -28.54
N THR A 144 -22.62 9.68 -29.48
CA THR A 144 -21.64 10.10 -30.49
C THR A 144 -20.54 11.00 -29.93
N ASN A 145 -20.78 11.64 -28.80
CA ASN A 145 -19.82 12.46 -28.09
C ASN A 145 -19.10 11.63 -27.00
N ILE A 146 -17.82 11.35 -27.25
CA ILE A 146 -16.98 10.57 -26.33
C ILE A 146 -16.84 11.21 -24.93
N ASP A 147 -16.93 12.53 -24.80
CA ASP A 147 -16.81 13.21 -23.52
C ASP A 147 -18.05 13.02 -22.65
N ASN A 148 -19.23 12.86 -23.27
CA ASN A 148 -20.44 12.46 -22.55
C ASN A 148 -20.28 11.04 -21.97
N LEU A 149 -19.78 10.09 -22.77
CA LEU A 149 -19.52 8.73 -22.32
C LEU A 149 -18.49 8.69 -21.17
N ARG A 150 -17.40 9.45 -21.30
CA ARG A 150 -16.38 9.58 -20.25
C ARG A 150 -16.98 10.14 -18.96
N THR A 151 -17.80 11.17 -19.07
CA THR A 151 -18.48 11.79 -17.92
C THR A 151 -19.42 10.79 -17.26
N PHE A 152 -20.27 10.11 -18.05
CA PHE A 152 -21.20 9.11 -17.53
C PHE A 152 -20.47 7.99 -16.76
N TYR A 153 -19.49 7.33 -17.38
CA TYR A 153 -18.78 6.21 -16.74
C TYR A 153 -17.88 6.67 -15.59
N SER A 154 -17.35 7.88 -15.61
CA SER A 154 -16.63 8.45 -14.49
C SER A 154 -17.55 8.69 -13.28
N CYS A 155 -18.77 9.17 -13.50
CA CYS A 155 -19.76 9.36 -12.45
C CYS A 155 -20.26 8.01 -11.90
N LEU A 156 -20.53 7.04 -12.79
CA LEU A 156 -20.92 5.68 -12.37
C LEU A 156 -19.81 5.01 -11.55
N TYR A 157 -18.55 5.08 -11.98
CA TYR A 157 -17.40 4.59 -11.22
C TYR A 157 -17.36 5.20 -9.82
N ARG A 158 -17.48 6.54 -9.72
CA ARG A 158 -17.44 7.23 -8.43
C ARG A 158 -18.60 6.83 -7.51
N SER A 159 -19.79 6.60 -8.05
CA SER A 159 -20.95 6.15 -7.26
C SER A 159 -20.76 4.75 -6.67
N LEU A 160 -19.96 3.90 -7.34
CA LEU A 160 -19.65 2.55 -6.87
C LEU A 160 -18.49 2.50 -5.85
N LEU A 161 -17.79 3.61 -5.59
CA LEU A 161 -16.75 3.66 -4.57
C LEU A 161 -17.30 3.72 -3.14
N PHE A 162 -18.59 4.04 -2.95
CA PHE A 162 -19.27 4.11 -1.67
C PHE A 162 -20.67 3.49 -1.78
N PRO A 163 -21.19 2.90 -0.70
CA PRO A 163 -20.56 2.67 0.61
C PRO A 163 -19.44 1.63 0.56
N ARG A 164 -18.51 1.68 1.53
CA ARG A 164 -17.48 0.68 1.73
C ARG A 164 -17.86 -0.26 2.87
N SER A 165 -17.39 -1.50 2.78
CA SER A 165 -17.43 -2.41 3.93
C SER A 165 -16.46 -1.93 5.00
N PHE A 166 -16.93 -1.90 6.27
CA PHE A 166 -16.12 -1.51 7.43
C PHE A 166 -15.82 -2.72 8.32
N TYR A 167 -15.58 -3.86 7.71
CA TYR A 167 -15.15 -5.07 8.39
C TYR A 167 -13.97 -5.70 7.67
N GLU A 168 -13.24 -6.50 8.40
CA GLU A 168 -12.16 -7.33 7.87
C GLU A 168 -12.46 -8.79 8.18
N ILE A 169 -11.92 -9.72 7.40
CA ILE A 169 -12.15 -11.15 7.56
C ILE A 169 -10.93 -11.76 8.25
N ASP A 170 -11.15 -12.47 9.35
CA ASP A 170 -10.10 -13.11 10.12
C ASP A 170 -9.56 -14.40 9.45
N ALA A 171 -8.56 -15.04 10.05
CA ALA A 171 -7.96 -16.27 9.55
C ALA A 171 -8.92 -17.48 9.52
N LYS A 172 -10.09 -17.39 10.18
CA LYS A 172 -11.14 -18.42 10.19
C LYS A 172 -12.25 -18.12 9.18
N GLY A 173 -12.15 -17.01 8.43
CA GLY A 173 -13.17 -16.55 7.50
C GLY A 173 -14.37 -15.87 8.19
N GLN A 174 -14.20 -15.37 9.40
CA GLN A 174 -15.23 -14.67 10.17
C GLN A 174 -15.00 -13.17 10.16
N VAL A 175 -16.09 -12.38 10.26
CA VAL A 175 -16.10 -10.92 10.42
C VAL A 175 -15.88 -10.55 11.88
#